data_ab0e2086a003c25367abcc2926291606
#
_entry.id   ab0e2086a003c25367abcc2926291606
#
_cell.length_a   1.000
_cell.length_b   1.000
_cell.length_c   1.000
_cell.angle_alpha   90.00
_cell.angle_beta   90.00
_cell.angle_gamma   90.00
#
_symmetry.space_group_name_H-M   'P 1'
#
loop_
_entity.id
_entity.type
_entity.pdbx_description
1 polymer ?
#
loop_
_entity_poly.entity_id
_entity_poly.type
_entity_poly.pdbx_seq_one_letter_code
_entity_poly.pdbx_strand_id
1 'polypeptide(L)'
;MLLTTAACASSLLNRSEPDKSSSQGHQTLTGQSALGDWTSDAPGVRRRVTVADLPRPYQTRSVDNGAHLVPRPEGAWPKVPAGFKVEQFITDLDNPREIVTAPNGDLFIAESGPGRIRVLRGRSAKGGPEVNTVFASGLRQPFGIAFYPPGPSPEFVYIANTDSVVRYPYRKGDLSASGAQQSVVKALPGGGRLRGGGHWTRDLRFRADGQKMYVSVGSFTNDYENPNAPEDHRADILEFNPDGSQERIYAAGIRNAVGLAIHPVTGDLWCSVNERDALGDNLVPDYITRVKEGGFYGWPWFYMGGTQDPRHPGEHPELKNKVLTPDVLLESHYASLCITFYNGSSFPKEFKNDGFASEHGSWNRARRVGYKVIRVPTKRGVPTGEFEDFMTGFVTAEGDVWGRPVGVAVASDGALMVTDDASGTVWRVQHSR
;
A
#
# COMPACT_ATOMS: atom_id res chain seq x y z
N MET A 1 78.15 37.15 32.67
CA MET A 1 78.04 35.87 31.93
C MET A 1 76.60 35.41 32.00
N LEU A 2 75.80 35.92 31.10
CA LEU A 2 74.35 35.64 31.03
C LEU A 2 74.08 34.77 29.82
N LEU A 3 73.53 33.59 30.03
CA LEU A 3 73.02 32.72 28.97
C LEU A 3 71.51 33.03 28.79
N THR A 4 71.19 33.44 27.58
CA THR A 4 69.80 33.62 27.15
C THR A 4 69.31 32.31 26.44
N THR A 5 68.27 31.68 26.96
CA THR A 5 67.60 30.57 26.33
C THR A 5 66.49 31.08 25.47
N ALA A 6 66.54 30.79 24.19
CA ALA A 6 65.49 31.06 23.24
C ALA A 6 64.41 29.95 23.30
N ALA A 7 63.15 30.30 23.53
CA ALA A 7 62.02 29.38 23.47
C ALA A 7 61.46 29.36 22.03
N CYS A 8 61.48 28.16 21.42
CA CYS A 8 60.81 27.88 20.15
C CYS A 8 59.30 27.63 20.42
N ALA A 9 58.45 28.48 19.91
CA ALA A 9 57.00 28.27 19.88
C ALA A 9 56.62 27.40 18.66
N SER A 10 56.20 26.16 18.92
CA SER A 10 55.66 25.26 17.89
C SER A 10 54.15 25.59 17.71
N SER A 11 53.80 26.13 16.57
CA SER A 11 52.40 26.32 16.12
C SER A 11 51.81 24.95 15.75
N LEU A 12 50.91 24.42 16.57
CA LEU A 12 50.07 23.30 16.23
C LEU A 12 48.99 23.75 15.25
N LEU A 13 49.19 23.44 13.99
CA LEU A 13 48.13 23.50 12.95
C LEU A 13 47.07 22.44 13.26
N ASN A 14 45.92 22.88 13.70
CA ASN A 14 44.73 22.08 13.82
C ASN A 14 44.27 21.68 12.39
N ARG A 15 44.61 20.48 11.95
CA ARG A 15 44.01 19.85 10.77
C ARG A 15 42.59 19.41 11.19
N SER A 16 41.59 20.12 10.73
CA SER A 16 40.22 19.65 10.72
C SER A 16 40.16 18.37 9.90
N GLU A 17 39.84 17.26 10.54
CA GLU A 17 39.49 16.01 9.82
C GLU A 17 38.27 16.28 8.93
N PRO A 18 38.27 15.77 7.70
CA PRO A 18 37.06 15.89 6.86
C PRO A 18 35.97 15.05 7.48
N ASP A 19 34.82 15.70 7.65
CA ASP A 19 33.53 15.13 8.08
C ASP A 19 33.22 13.91 7.21
N LYS A 20 33.40 12.72 7.75
CA LYS A 20 32.99 11.46 7.15
C LYS A 20 31.48 11.26 7.39
N SER A 21 30.66 12.15 6.84
CA SER A 21 29.29 11.79 6.53
C SER A 21 29.31 10.90 5.27
N SER A 22 29.84 9.68 5.40
CA SER A 22 29.70 8.65 4.40
C SER A 22 28.20 8.32 4.29
N SER A 23 27.60 8.63 3.16
CA SER A 23 26.43 7.94 2.66
C SER A 23 26.77 6.45 2.62
N GLN A 24 26.49 5.72 3.69
CA GLN A 24 26.49 4.26 3.65
C GLN A 24 25.39 3.90 2.67
N GLY A 25 25.74 3.63 1.42
CA GLY A 25 24.88 2.99 0.46
C GLY A 25 24.41 1.68 1.08
N HIS A 26 23.17 1.63 1.54
CA HIS A 26 22.58 0.41 2.08
C HIS A 26 22.63 -0.63 0.97
N GLN A 27 23.33 -1.74 1.23
CA GLN A 27 23.44 -2.84 0.29
C GLN A 27 22.04 -3.43 0.06
N THR A 28 21.59 -3.47 -1.18
CA THR A 28 20.32 -4.11 -1.53
C THR A 28 20.46 -5.62 -1.35
N LEU A 29 19.61 -6.22 -0.53
CA LEU A 29 19.50 -7.66 -0.36
C LEU A 29 18.90 -8.28 -1.63
N THR A 30 19.48 -9.36 -2.12
CA THR A 30 19.07 -10.08 -3.34
C THR A 30 19.08 -11.58 -3.12
N GLY A 31 18.43 -12.34 -4.00
CA GLY A 31 18.37 -13.80 -3.87
C GLY A 31 17.73 -14.22 -2.55
N GLN A 32 18.21 -15.28 -1.94
CA GLN A 32 17.66 -15.79 -0.68
C GLN A 32 17.79 -14.78 0.48
N SER A 33 18.74 -13.87 0.46
CA SER A 33 18.87 -12.84 1.50
C SER A 33 17.80 -11.76 1.43
N ALA A 34 17.08 -11.64 0.30
CA ALA A 34 15.94 -10.75 0.17
C ALA A 34 14.66 -11.32 0.82
N LEU A 35 14.64 -12.61 1.09
CA LEU A 35 13.52 -13.31 1.72
C LEU A 35 13.82 -13.45 3.22
N GLY A 36 12.96 -12.87 4.05
CA GLY A 36 13.19 -12.80 5.48
C GLY A 36 11.95 -13.10 6.31
N ASP A 37 11.90 -12.49 7.48
CA ASP A 37 10.76 -12.42 8.36
C ASP A 37 10.81 -11.11 9.15
N TRP A 38 9.80 -10.85 10.02
CA TRP A 38 9.69 -9.61 10.78
C TRP A 38 10.92 -9.27 11.63
N THR A 39 11.76 -10.28 11.99
CA THR A 39 12.96 -10.05 12.83
C THR A 39 14.09 -9.41 12.05
N SER A 40 14.06 -9.50 10.72
CA SER A 40 15.02 -8.88 9.81
C SER A 40 14.55 -7.52 9.25
N ASP A 41 13.32 -7.10 9.60
CA ASP A 41 12.76 -5.84 9.13
C ASP A 41 13.32 -4.65 9.92
N ALA A 42 13.87 -3.69 9.21
CA ALA A 42 14.33 -2.44 9.79
C ALA A 42 14.23 -1.31 8.78
N PRO A 43 13.92 -0.06 9.21
CA PRO A 43 13.88 1.08 8.30
C PRO A 43 15.18 1.22 7.51
N GLY A 44 15.06 1.39 6.18
CA GLY A 44 16.18 1.52 5.25
C GLY A 44 16.72 0.20 4.68
N VAL A 45 16.24 -0.96 5.13
CA VAL A 45 16.60 -2.25 4.52
C VAL A 45 15.98 -2.34 3.13
N ARG A 46 16.84 -2.48 2.10
CA ARG A 46 16.42 -2.61 0.71
C ARG A 46 16.45 -4.05 0.26
N ARG A 47 15.47 -4.42 -0.53
CA ARG A 47 15.35 -5.76 -1.10
C ARG A 47 15.00 -5.68 -2.58
N ARG A 48 15.47 -6.67 -3.32
CA ARG A 48 15.08 -6.92 -4.70
C ARG A 48 14.84 -8.40 -4.88
N VAL A 49 13.60 -8.77 -5.17
CA VAL A 49 13.19 -10.14 -5.49
C VAL A 49 12.99 -10.23 -7.00
N THR A 50 13.48 -11.29 -7.62
CA THR A 50 13.33 -11.57 -9.05
C THR A 50 12.69 -12.93 -9.25
N VAL A 51 12.21 -13.22 -10.47
CA VAL A 51 11.64 -14.52 -10.81
C VAL A 51 12.63 -15.66 -10.58
N ALA A 52 13.93 -15.40 -10.78
CA ALA A 52 15.00 -16.40 -10.57
C ALA A 52 15.20 -16.77 -9.09
N ASP A 53 14.78 -15.93 -8.17
CA ASP A 53 14.91 -16.15 -6.72
C ASP A 53 13.79 -17.00 -6.13
N LEU A 54 12.70 -17.20 -6.91
CA LEU A 54 11.51 -17.89 -6.45
C LEU A 54 11.75 -19.39 -6.28
N PRO A 55 11.28 -19.98 -5.17
CA PRO A 55 11.43 -21.42 -4.94
C PRO A 55 10.51 -22.23 -5.86
N ARG A 56 10.70 -23.55 -5.84
CA ARG A 56 9.73 -24.47 -6.44
C ARG A 56 8.46 -24.50 -5.60
N PRO A 57 7.29 -24.70 -6.22
CA PRO A 57 6.05 -24.91 -5.49
C PRO A 57 6.20 -26.06 -4.46
N TYR A 58 5.57 -25.88 -3.30
CA TYR A 58 5.56 -26.85 -2.20
C TYR A 58 6.93 -27.15 -1.59
N GLN A 59 7.93 -26.30 -1.78
CA GLN A 59 9.24 -26.45 -1.14
C GLN A 59 9.15 -26.37 0.38
N THR A 60 8.22 -25.58 0.90
CA THR A 60 7.83 -25.56 2.30
C THR A 60 6.34 -25.90 2.43
N ARG A 61 5.94 -26.35 3.60
CA ARG A 61 4.53 -26.62 3.89
C ARG A 61 3.81 -25.28 4.11
N SER A 62 2.68 -25.10 3.44
CA SER A 62 1.77 -23.99 3.76
C SER A 62 1.12 -24.21 5.12
N VAL A 63 1.08 -23.16 5.92
CA VAL A 63 0.52 -23.18 7.28
C VAL A 63 -0.47 -22.03 7.46
N ASP A 64 -1.45 -22.24 8.34
CA ASP A 64 -2.29 -21.15 8.85
C ASP A 64 -1.61 -20.58 10.10
N ASN A 65 -1.12 -19.34 9.97
CA ASN A 65 -0.46 -18.61 11.05
C ASN A 65 -0.98 -17.16 11.07
N GLY A 66 -2.32 -17.02 11.14
CA GLY A 66 -2.99 -15.75 11.23
C GLY A 66 -2.46 -14.87 12.36
N ALA A 67 -2.63 -13.56 12.24
CA ALA A 67 -2.16 -12.61 13.23
C ALA A 67 -2.83 -12.85 14.60
N HIS A 68 -2.05 -13.11 15.64
CA HIS A 68 -2.51 -13.01 17.00
C HIS A 68 -2.43 -11.54 17.41
N LEU A 69 -3.59 -10.88 17.51
CA LEU A 69 -3.66 -9.45 17.80
C LEU A 69 -3.57 -9.20 19.29
N VAL A 70 -2.66 -8.30 19.68
CA VAL A 70 -2.48 -7.84 21.06
C VAL A 70 -2.59 -6.31 21.13
N PRO A 71 -2.95 -5.73 22.28
CA PRO A 71 -2.82 -4.30 22.49
C PRO A 71 -1.37 -3.84 22.27
N ARG A 72 -1.19 -2.59 21.83
CA ARG A 72 0.15 -2.02 21.69
C ARG A 72 0.91 -2.13 23.01
N PRO A 73 2.09 -2.79 23.04
CA PRO A 73 2.90 -2.89 24.25
C PRO A 73 3.29 -1.50 24.78
N GLU A 74 3.43 -1.38 26.08
CA GLU A 74 3.85 -0.12 26.71
C GLU A 74 5.20 0.34 26.14
N GLY A 75 5.28 1.61 25.75
CA GLY A 75 6.48 2.18 25.15
C GLY A 75 6.76 1.74 23.70
N ALA A 76 5.98 0.85 23.10
CA ALA A 76 6.18 0.45 21.71
C ALA A 76 5.76 1.55 20.73
N TRP A 77 6.63 1.82 19.76
CA TRP A 77 6.38 2.75 18.68
C TRP A 77 6.81 2.13 17.34
N PRO A 78 6.13 2.46 16.23
CA PRO A 78 6.65 2.10 14.93
C PRO A 78 8.01 2.76 14.71
N LYS A 79 8.90 2.05 14.02
CA LYS A 79 10.26 2.50 13.69
C LYS A 79 10.26 3.08 12.28
N VAL A 80 10.96 4.18 12.07
CA VAL A 80 11.13 4.88 10.78
C VAL A 80 12.60 5.24 10.58
N PRO A 81 13.06 5.60 9.35
CA PRO A 81 14.45 5.97 9.10
C PRO A 81 14.90 7.16 9.96
N ALA A 82 16.22 7.28 10.14
CA ALA A 82 16.80 8.43 10.82
C ALA A 82 16.34 9.75 10.19
N GLY A 83 16.07 10.74 11.01
CA GLY A 83 15.50 12.03 10.58
C GLY A 83 13.98 12.06 10.43
N PHE A 84 13.30 10.92 10.58
CA PHE A 84 11.84 10.86 10.61
C PHE A 84 11.31 10.67 12.04
N LYS A 85 10.08 11.11 12.26
CA LYS A 85 9.34 10.93 13.52
C LYS A 85 7.97 10.35 13.25
N VAL A 86 7.51 9.48 14.14
CA VAL A 86 6.15 8.94 14.14
C VAL A 86 5.35 9.59 15.26
N GLU A 87 4.14 9.99 14.96
CA GLU A 87 3.16 10.51 15.90
C GLU A 87 1.86 9.68 15.79
N GLN A 88 1.18 9.48 16.90
CA GLN A 88 -0.16 8.94 16.93
C GLN A 88 -1.14 10.09 16.71
N PHE A 89 -1.68 10.19 15.46
CA PHE A 89 -2.53 11.31 15.08
C PHE A 89 -3.94 11.21 15.67
N ILE A 90 -4.52 10.01 15.63
CA ILE A 90 -5.81 9.70 16.25
C ILE A 90 -5.90 8.20 16.55
N THR A 91 -6.67 7.83 17.56
CA THR A 91 -7.02 6.45 17.94
C THR A 91 -8.53 6.25 17.95
N ASP A 92 -8.95 5.05 18.29
CA ASP A 92 -10.35 4.67 18.49
C ASP A 92 -11.21 4.77 17.22
N LEU A 93 -10.56 4.63 16.06
CA LEU A 93 -11.27 4.42 14.80
C LEU A 93 -11.70 2.96 14.70
N ASP A 94 -12.86 2.73 14.10
CA ASP A 94 -13.40 1.39 13.92
C ASP A 94 -13.07 0.85 12.54
N ASN A 95 -12.09 -0.07 12.48
CA ASN A 95 -11.62 -0.70 11.24
C ASN A 95 -11.29 0.32 10.14
N PRO A 96 -10.37 1.28 10.39
CA PRO A 96 -9.95 2.26 9.40
C PRO A 96 -9.17 1.56 8.27
N ARG A 97 -9.60 1.82 7.04
CA ARG A 97 -9.02 1.18 5.86
C ARG A 97 -8.36 2.24 4.97
N GLU A 98 -8.85 2.48 3.77
CA GLU A 98 -8.26 3.50 2.91
C GLU A 98 -8.34 4.90 3.53
N ILE A 99 -7.31 5.70 3.28
CA ILE A 99 -7.23 7.11 3.64
C ILE A 99 -6.83 7.91 2.40
N VAL A 100 -7.52 9.00 2.14
CA VAL A 100 -7.19 9.92 1.05
C VAL A 100 -7.20 11.36 1.53
N THR A 101 -6.35 12.18 0.94
CA THR A 101 -6.30 13.62 1.21
C THR A 101 -7.15 14.37 0.19
N ALA A 102 -8.18 15.05 0.67
CA ALA A 102 -9.00 15.94 -0.14
C ALA A 102 -8.19 17.18 -0.59
N PRO A 103 -8.60 17.88 -1.68
CA PRO A 103 -7.87 19.05 -2.20
C PRO A 103 -7.75 20.24 -1.22
N ASN A 104 -8.52 20.25 -0.14
CA ASN A 104 -8.40 21.26 0.93
C ASN A 104 -7.53 20.79 2.10
N GLY A 105 -7.00 19.56 2.05
CA GLY A 105 -6.15 18.97 3.08
C GLY A 105 -6.89 18.12 4.12
N ASP A 106 -8.22 18.01 4.06
CA ASP A 106 -8.97 17.10 4.91
C ASP A 106 -8.61 15.64 4.59
N LEU A 107 -8.59 14.80 5.60
CA LEU A 107 -8.35 13.36 5.45
C LEU A 107 -9.70 12.63 5.49
N PHE A 108 -10.00 11.91 4.42
CA PHE A 108 -11.16 11.05 4.33
C PHE A 108 -10.74 9.60 4.56
N ILE A 109 -11.40 8.91 5.47
CA ILE A 109 -11.06 7.54 5.89
C ILE A 109 -12.28 6.65 5.73
N ALA A 110 -12.11 5.53 5.04
CA ALA A 110 -13.10 4.47 5.01
C ALA A 110 -13.00 3.64 6.30
N GLU A 111 -14.04 3.67 7.10
CA GLU A 111 -14.26 2.75 8.21
C GLU A 111 -15.19 1.64 7.71
N SER A 112 -14.59 0.57 7.18
CA SER A 112 -15.34 -0.47 6.44
C SER A 112 -16.25 -1.30 7.34
N GLY A 113 -15.86 -1.55 8.59
CA GLY A 113 -16.66 -2.27 9.56
C GLY A 113 -18.01 -1.63 9.84
N PRO A 114 -18.04 -0.37 10.29
CA PRO A 114 -19.30 0.34 10.55
C PRO A 114 -19.98 0.90 9.28
N GLY A 115 -19.38 0.75 8.09
CA GLY A 115 -19.96 1.19 6.83
C GLY A 115 -20.07 2.72 6.70
N ARG A 116 -19.01 3.45 6.99
CA ARG A 116 -19.00 4.92 6.97
C ARG A 116 -17.70 5.51 6.43
N ILE A 117 -17.77 6.77 6.02
CA ILE A 117 -16.60 7.60 5.70
C ILE A 117 -16.44 8.65 6.78
N ARG A 118 -15.25 8.73 7.34
CA ARG A 118 -14.86 9.72 8.37
C ARG A 118 -14.06 10.85 7.74
N VAL A 119 -14.20 12.05 8.27
CA VAL A 119 -13.38 13.21 7.90
C VAL A 119 -12.62 13.71 9.11
N LEU A 120 -11.31 13.87 8.93
CA LEU A 120 -10.43 14.54 9.90
C LEU A 120 -9.92 15.83 9.28
N ARG A 121 -9.98 16.93 10.01
CA ARG A 121 -9.49 18.24 9.58
C ARG A 121 -8.54 18.86 10.60
N GLY A 122 -7.54 19.54 10.09
CA GLY A 122 -6.63 20.34 10.87
C GLY A 122 -5.70 19.53 11.74
N ARG A 123 -4.91 20.24 12.53
CA ARG A 123 -4.04 19.69 13.56
C ARG A 123 -4.09 20.58 14.80
N SER A 124 -4.64 20.05 15.86
CA SER A 124 -4.73 20.74 17.14
C SER A 124 -3.35 20.92 17.79
N ALA A 125 -3.24 21.83 18.73
CA ALA A 125 -2.02 22.03 19.54
C ALA A 125 -1.60 20.75 20.31
N LYS A 126 -2.52 19.82 20.53
CA LYS A 126 -2.25 18.51 21.18
C LYS A 126 -1.81 17.42 20.20
N GLY A 127 -1.70 17.72 18.90
CA GLY A 127 -1.19 16.82 17.88
C GLY A 127 -2.25 16.07 17.07
N GLY A 128 -3.46 15.85 17.60
CA GLY A 128 -4.56 15.19 16.88
C GLY A 128 -5.35 16.12 15.97
N PRO A 129 -6.40 15.64 15.27
CA PRO A 129 -7.24 16.47 14.43
C PRO A 129 -8.07 17.46 15.26
N GLU A 130 -8.35 18.63 14.69
CA GLU A 130 -9.27 19.62 15.27
C GLU A 130 -10.73 19.22 15.08
N VAL A 131 -11.02 18.59 13.92
CA VAL A 131 -12.35 18.07 13.59
C VAL A 131 -12.24 16.57 13.32
N ASN A 132 -13.17 15.81 13.89
CA ASN A 132 -13.36 14.39 13.68
C ASN A 132 -14.87 14.12 13.56
N THR A 133 -15.34 13.87 12.33
CA THR A 133 -16.77 13.69 12.06
C THR A 133 -17.03 12.62 11.01
N VAL A 134 -18.29 12.20 10.87
CA VAL A 134 -18.73 11.26 9.84
C VAL A 134 -19.26 12.03 8.64
N PHE A 135 -18.67 11.81 7.46
CA PHE A 135 -19.10 12.39 6.19
C PHE A 135 -20.36 11.69 5.64
N ALA A 136 -20.34 10.36 5.59
CA ALA A 136 -21.44 9.52 5.11
C ALA A 136 -21.47 8.19 5.86
N SER A 137 -22.64 7.59 5.97
CA SER A 137 -22.87 6.30 6.63
C SER A 137 -23.88 5.45 5.84
N GLY A 138 -24.11 4.20 6.29
CA GLY A 138 -25.02 3.27 5.61
C GLY A 138 -24.40 2.68 4.34
N LEU A 139 -23.07 2.69 4.23
CA LEU A 139 -22.30 2.12 3.12
C LEU A 139 -22.05 0.62 3.34
N ARG A 140 -21.80 -0.10 2.24
CA ARG A 140 -21.57 -1.55 2.28
C ARG A 140 -20.07 -1.87 2.19
N GLN A 141 -19.43 -2.01 3.35
CA GLN A 141 -17.98 -2.26 3.43
C GLN A 141 -17.21 -1.31 2.49
N PRO A 142 -17.31 0.03 2.67
CA PRO A 142 -16.64 0.98 1.80
C PRO A 142 -15.12 0.80 1.92
N PHE A 143 -14.41 0.95 0.79
CA PHE A 143 -12.97 0.95 0.77
C PHE A 143 -12.44 2.12 -0.05
N GLY A 144 -12.51 2.09 -1.37
CA GLY A 144 -11.96 3.12 -2.25
C GLY A 144 -12.69 4.46 -2.12
N ILE A 145 -11.93 5.55 -2.12
CA ILE A 145 -12.42 6.92 -2.08
C ILE A 145 -11.70 7.74 -3.16
N ALA A 146 -12.44 8.47 -3.97
CA ALA A 146 -11.84 9.42 -4.92
C ALA A 146 -12.68 10.67 -5.12
N PHE A 147 -12.02 11.79 -5.40
CA PHE A 147 -12.66 13.07 -5.70
C PHE A 147 -12.77 13.28 -7.21
N TYR A 148 -13.93 13.77 -7.68
CA TYR A 148 -14.19 13.99 -9.09
C TYR A 148 -14.84 15.36 -9.37
N PRO A 149 -14.44 16.06 -10.46
CA PRO A 149 -13.28 15.75 -11.30
C PRO A 149 -11.97 15.80 -10.53
N PRO A 150 -10.91 15.09 -11.03
CA PRO A 150 -9.57 15.23 -10.46
C PRO A 150 -9.09 16.66 -10.47
N GLY A 151 -8.44 17.12 -9.40
CA GLY A 151 -7.91 18.48 -9.31
C GLY A 151 -8.38 19.27 -8.09
N PRO A 152 -8.23 20.59 -8.11
CA PRO A 152 -8.41 21.41 -6.90
C PRO A 152 -9.88 21.71 -6.53
N SER A 153 -10.83 21.43 -7.43
CA SER A 153 -12.24 21.78 -7.29
C SER A 153 -13.17 20.64 -7.68
N PRO A 154 -13.13 19.50 -6.95
CA PRO A 154 -14.05 18.40 -7.20
C PRO A 154 -15.48 18.79 -6.83
N GLU A 155 -16.43 18.20 -7.55
CA GLU A 155 -17.87 18.36 -7.36
C GLU A 155 -18.51 17.16 -6.67
N PHE A 156 -17.79 16.02 -6.65
CA PHE A 156 -18.26 14.78 -6.07
C PHE A 156 -17.12 14.08 -5.32
N VAL A 157 -17.52 13.33 -4.29
CA VAL A 157 -16.71 12.25 -3.71
C VAL A 157 -17.34 10.91 -4.09
N TYR A 158 -16.55 10.03 -4.67
CA TYR A 158 -16.91 8.66 -5.06
C TYR A 158 -16.43 7.69 -4.01
N ILE A 159 -17.25 6.69 -3.75
CA ILE A 159 -16.96 5.66 -2.76
C ILE A 159 -17.24 4.30 -3.40
N ALA A 160 -16.23 3.42 -3.38
CA ALA A 160 -16.38 2.03 -3.78
C ALA A 160 -16.81 1.21 -2.56
N ASN A 161 -18.02 0.68 -2.62
CA ASN A 161 -18.51 -0.37 -1.74
C ASN A 161 -18.02 -1.74 -2.25
N THR A 162 -18.21 -2.80 -1.47
CA THR A 162 -17.84 -4.15 -1.89
C THR A 162 -18.53 -4.61 -3.19
N ASP A 163 -19.69 -4.04 -3.53
CA ASP A 163 -20.53 -4.49 -4.64
C ASP A 163 -21.09 -3.37 -5.52
N SER A 164 -20.64 -2.15 -5.34
CA SER A 164 -21.14 -1.00 -6.08
C SER A 164 -20.20 0.20 -5.98
N VAL A 165 -20.38 1.18 -6.87
CA VAL A 165 -19.80 2.51 -6.71
C VAL A 165 -20.93 3.51 -6.55
N VAL A 166 -20.79 4.35 -5.53
CA VAL A 166 -21.71 5.45 -5.24
C VAL A 166 -20.95 6.77 -5.20
N ARG A 167 -21.66 7.89 -5.35
CA ARG A 167 -21.08 9.23 -5.15
C ARG A 167 -22.02 10.13 -4.38
N TYR A 168 -21.43 11.14 -3.77
CA TYR A 168 -22.14 12.24 -3.12
C TYR A 168 -21.71 13.56 -3.72
N PRO A 169 -22.62 14.54 -3.89
CA PRO A 169 -22.24 15.91 -4.14
C PRO A 169 -21.25 16.38 -3.07
N TYR A 170 -20.22 17.09 -3.50
CA TYR A 170 -19.15 17.57 -2.62
C TYR A 170 -18.74 18.99 -2.98
N ARG A 171 -18.66 19.83 -1.98
CA ARG A 171 -18.03 21.15 -2.07
C ARG A 171 -16.77 21.14 -1.22
N LYS A 172 -15.73 21.76 -1.71
CA LYS A 172 -14.46 21.83 -0.98
C LYS A 172 -14.67 22.32 0.45
N GLY A 173 -14.36 21.43 1.41
CA GLY A 173 -14.54 21.69 2.84
C GLY A 173 -15.83 21.16 3.46
N ASP A 174 -16.66 20.43 2.72
CA ASP A 174 -17.81 19.75 3.31
C ASP A 174 -17.35 18.69 4.32
N LEU A 175 -17.89 18.75 5.52
CA LEU A 175 -17.63 17.79 6.62
C LEU A 175 -18.69 16.69 6.72
N SER A 176 -19.78 16.85 5.99
CA SER A 176 -20.86 15.88 5.85
C SER A 176 -21.41 15.93 4.44
N ALA A 177 -21.96 14.81 3.96
CA ALA A 177 -22.60 14.77 2.66
C ALA A 177 -23.76 15.77 2.59
N SER A 178 -23.68 16.67 1.63
CA SER A 178 -24.65 17.77 1.47
C SER A 178 -25.88 17.37 0.62
N GLY A 179 -25.91 16.16 0.06
CA GLY A 179 -26.97 15.67 -0.80
C GLY A 179 -27.17 14.16 -0.72
N ALA A 180 -28.19 13.67 -1.40
CA ALA A 180 -28.47 12.24 -1.46
C ALA A 180 -27.38 11.47 -2.18
N GLN A 181 -27.16 10.23 -1.73
CA GLN A 181 -26.32 9.26 -2.42
C GLN A 181 -26.81 9.03 -3.85
N GLN A 182 -25.90 9.04 -4.80
CA GLN A 182 -26.15 8.73 -6.20
C GLN A 182 -25.46 7.43 -6.58
N SER A 183 -26.19 6.51 -7.21
CA SER A 183 -25.60 5.27 -7.74
C SER A 183 -24.83 5.58 -9.03
N VAL A 184 -23.61 5.09 -9.12
CA VAL A 184 -22.73 5.19 -10.31
C VAL A 184 -22.61 3.83 -10.98
N VAL A 185 -22.05 2.84 -10.29
CA VAL A 185 -22.05 1.45 -10.73
C VAL A 185 -22.96 0.67 -9.80
N LYS A 186 -24.07 0.17 -10.34
CA LYS A 186 -25.14 -0.45 -9.52
C LYS A 186 -24.76 -1.81 -8.97
N ALA A 187 -23.96 -2.56 -9.73
CA ALA A 187 -23.53 -3.90 -9.37
C ALA A 187 -22.10 -4.12 -9.84
N LEU A 188 -21.21 -4.42 -8.90
CA LEU A 188 -19.91 -5.02 -9.11
C LEU A 188 -19.98 -6.47 -8.63
N PRO A 189 -19.15 -7.37 -9.16
CA PRO A 189 -19.04 -8.71 -8.58
C PRO A 189 -18.70 -8.59 -7.10
N GLY A 190 -19.71 -8.63 -6.25
CA GLY A 190 -19.60 -8.51 -4.80
C GLY A 190 -19.07 -9.79 -4.18
N GLY A 191 -18.83 -9.80 -2.90
CA GLY A 191 -18.48 -11.00 -2.18
C GLY A 191 -17.40 -10.76 -1.14
N GLY A 192 -17.25 -11.78 -0.33
CA GLY A 192 -16.40 -11.72 0.82
C GLY A 192 -17.05 -11.03 2.00
N ARG A 193 -16.63 -11.43 3.17
CA ARG A 193 -16.99 -10.81 4.43
C ARG A 193 -15.79 -10.08 4.98
N LEU A 194 -16.01 -8.94 5.55
CA LEU A 194 -15.03 -8.31 6.41
C LEU A 194 -14.56 -9.35 7.45
N ARG A 195 -13.27 -9.64 7.50
CA ARG A 195 -12.66 -10.65 8.39
C ARG A 195 -13.09 -12.10 8.12
N GLY A 196 -13.26 -12.52 6.88
CA GLY A 196 -13.46 -13.93 6.61
C GLY A 196 -14.11 -14.26 5.28
N GLY A 197 -13.29 -14.55 4.32
CA GLY A 197 -13.65 -15.16 3.04
C GLY A 197 -13.89 -14.18 1.91
N GLY A 198 -13.23 -14.43 0.80
CA GLY A 198 -13.33 -13.70 -0.45
C GLY A 198 -12.67 -12.32 -0.42
N HIS A 199 -12.39 -11.81 -1.61
CA HIS A 199 -11.81 -10.48 -1.79
C HIS A 199 -12.94 -9.46 -1.86
N TRP A 200 -13.15 -8.72 -0.79
CA TRP A 200 -14.27 -7.80 -0.62
C TRP A 200 -13.91 -6.34 -0.93
N THR A 201 -12.62 -5.98 -0.97
CA THR A 201 -12.16 -4.62 -1.23
C THR A 201 -12.39 -4.23 -2.69
N ARG A 202 -12.79 -3.00 -2.92
CA ARG A 202 -12.86 -2.33 -4.21
C ARG A 202 -12.21 -0.98 -4.07
N ASP A 203 -11.09 -0.76 -4.76
CA ASP A 203 -10.51 0.57 -4.86
C ASP A 203 -10.93 1.22 -6.17
N LEU A 204 -10.91 2.54 -6.21
CA LEU A 204 -11.23 3.30 -7.42
C LEU A 204 -10.30 4.49 -7.58
N ARG A 205 -9.90 4.75 -8.83
CA ARG A 205 -9.13 5.96 -9.20
C ARG A 205 -9.63 6.51 -10.54
N PHE A 206 -9.54 7.80 -10.68
CA PHE A 206 -9.77 8.45 -11.96
C PHE A 206 -8.46 8.64 -12.70
N ARG A 207 -8.47 8.45 -14.02
CA ARG A 207 -7.40 8.90 -14.90
C ARG A 207 -7.21 10.42 -14.72
N ALA A 208 -5.98 10.91 -14.84
CA ALA A 208 -5.66 12.31 -14.54
C ALA A 208 -6.48 13.34 -15.32
N ASP A 209 -6.93 12.99 -16.54
CA ASP A 209 -7.80 13.82 -17.36
C ASP A 209 -9.30 13.75 -16.99
N GLY A 210 -9.65 12.92 -16.01
CA GLY A 210 -11.01 12.72 -15.56
C GLY A 210 -11.92 11.93 -16.52
N GLN A 211 -11.39 11.42 -17.64
CA GLN A 211 -12.22 10.75 -18.66
C GLN A 211 -12.60 9.31 -18.32
N LYS A 212 -11.83 8.68 -17.45
CA LYS A 212 -12.01 7.27 -17.07
C LYS A 212 -11.92 7.07 -15.57
N MET A 213 -12.66 6.09 -15.09
CA MET A 213 -12.64 5.56 -13.73
C MET A 213 -12.18 4.11 -13.77
N TYR A 214 -11.17 3.77 -12.97
CA TYR A 214 -10.71 2.40 -12.77
C TYR A 214 -11.24 1.86 -11.45
N VAL A 215 -11.68 0.59 -11.46
CA VAL A 215 -12.15 -0.09 -10.25
C VAL A 215 -11.49 -1.46 -10.16
N SER A 216 -10.87 -1.77 -9.04
CA SER A 216 -10.28 -3.09 -8.79
C SER A 216 -11.31 -4.09 -8.27
N VAL A 217 -11.25 -5.32 -8.77
CA VAL A 217 -12.12 -6.42 -8.34
C VAL A 217 -11.28 -7.68 -8.15
N GLY A 218 -11.04 -8.07 -6.90
CA GLY A 218 -10.30 -9.31 -6.61
C GLY A 218 -11.08 -10.57 -6.94
N SER A 219 -10.38 -11.70 -7.11
CA SER A 219 -10.97 -13.02 -7.36
C SER A 219 -11.97 -13.42 -6.28
N PHE A 220 -12.85 -14.36 -6.59
CA PHE A 220 -13.73 -14.98 -5.60
C PHE A 220 -13.00 -16.11 -4.86
N THR A 221 -12.21 -16.88 -5.58
CA THR A 221 -11.46 -18.04 -5.10
C THR A 221 -9.98 -17.73 -4.91
N ASN A 222 -9.24 -18.66 -4.30
CA ASN A 222 -7.80 -18.52 -4.16
C ASN A 222 -7.06 -18.72 -5.49
N ASP A 223 -7.39 -19.80 -6.20
CA ASP A 223 -6.70 -20.23 -7.42
C ASP A 223 -7.63 -20.87 -8.44
N TYR A 224 -8.91 -20.56 -8.40
CA TYR A 224 -9.95 -21.16 -9.23
C TYR A 224 -10.22 -22.63 -8.88
N GLU A 225 -10.04 -22.98 -7.62
CA GLU A 225 -10.28 -24.35 -7.08
C GLU A 225 -11.73 -24.82 -7.23
N ASN A 226 -12.66 -23.93 -7.53
CA ASN A 226 -14.05 -24.21 -7.83
C ASN A 226 -14.43 -23.64 -9.21
N PRO A 227 -14.57 -24.47 -10.26
CA PRO A 227 -14.90 -24.01 -11.61
C PRO A 227 -16.33 -23.43 -11.73
N ASN A 228 -17.18 -23.62 -10.72
CA ASN A 228 -18.49 -23.01 -10.66
C ASN A 228 -18.51 -21.70 -9.86
N ALA A 229 -17.36 -21.22 -9.40
CA ALA A 229 -17.25 -19.95 -8.70
C ALA A 229 -17.60 -18.80 -9.63
N PRO A 230 -18.23 -17.73 -9.13
CA PRO A 230 -18.59 -16.56 -9.93
C PRO A 230 -17.35 -15.66 -10.15
N GLU A 231 -16.46 -16.05 -11.04
CA GLU A 231 -15.22 -15.32 -11.35
C GLU A 231 -15.37 -14.34 -12.52
N ASP A 232 -16.55 -14.21 -13.09
CA ASP A 232 -16.80 -13.25 -14.18
C ASP A 232 -16.53 -11.81 -13.70
N HIS A 233 -15.74 -11.05 -14.47
CA HIS A 233 -15.26 -9.70 -14.14
C HIS A 233 -14.56 -9.63 -12.76
N ARG A 234 -13.83 -10.68 -12.38
CA ARG A 234 -13.01 -10.75 -11.17
C ARG A 234 -11.56 -11.05 -11.50
N ALA A 235 -10.68 -10.83 -10.52
CA ALA A 235 -9.24 -10.81 -10.72
C ALA A 235 -8.84 -9.81 -11.82
N ASP A 236 -9.58 -8.70 -11.89
CA ASP A 236 -9.51 -7.72 -12.96
C ASP A 236 -9.42 -6.29 -12.41
N ILE A 237 -8.95 -5.40 -13.25
CA ILE A 237 -9.20 -3.96 -13.12
C ILE A 237 -10.20 -3.59 -14.21
N LEU A 238 -11.35 -3.09 -13.80
CA LEU A 238 -12.42 -2.64 -14.67
C LEU A 238 -12.25 -1.14 -14.97
N GLU A 239 -12.60 -0.74 -16.19
CA GLU A 239 -12.64 0.67 -16.60
C GLU A 239 -14.07 1.06 -16.94
N PHE A 240 -14.46 2.24 -16.49
CA PHE A 240 -15.76 2.88 -16.73
C PHE A 240 -15.56 4.33 -17.17
N ASN A 241 -16.59 4.90 -17.77
CA ASN A 241 -16.75 6.36 -17.76
C ASN A 241 -17.07 6.84 -16.33
N PRO A 242 -16.85 8.13 -15.99
CA PRO A 242 -17.14 8.64 -14.64
C PRO A 242 -18.60 8.51 -14.19
N ASP A 243 -19.54 8.37 -15.12
CA ASP A 243 -20.95 8.14 -14.84
C ASP A 243 -21.30 6.65 -14.62
N GLY A 244 -20.31 5.76 -14.69
CA GLY A 244 -20.48 4.30 -14.56
C GLY A 244 -20.84 3.58 -15.84
N SER A 245 -20.93 4.28 -16.99
CA SER A 245 -21.17 3.68 -18.29
C SER A 245 -19.90 3.11 -18.94
N GLN A 246 -20.04 2.36 -20.04
CA GLN A 246 -18.94 1.83 -20.87
C GLN A 246 -17.97 0.94 -20.08
N GLU A 247 -18.52 0.00 -19.31
CA GLU A 247 -17.72 -1.01 -18.62
C GLU A 247 -16.90 -1.85 -19.59
N ARG A 248 -15.61 -2.04 -19.26
CA ARG A 248 -14.73 -3.00 -19.92
C ARG A 248 -13.63 -3.48 -18.95
N ILE A 249 -13.06 -4.64 -19.23
CA ILE A 249 -11.86 -5.10 -18.55
C ILE A 249 -10.68 -4.28 -19.08
N TYR A 250 -10.01 -3.55 -18.18
CA TYR A 250 -8.80 -2.79 -18.50
C TYR A 250 -7.55 -3.67 -18.45
N ALA A 251 -7.44 -4.54 -17.43
CA ALA A 251 -6.38 -5.54 -17.28
C ALA A 251 -6.92 -6.74 -16.52
N ALA A 252 -6.42 -7.93 -16.84
CA ALA A 252 -6.94 -9.21 -16.35
C ALA A 252 -5.87 -10.08 -15.68
N GLY A 253 -6.32 -11.10 -14.94
CA GLY A 253 -5.45 -12.06 -14.28
C GLY A 253 -4.66 -11.48 -13.12
N ILE A 254 -5.15 -10.43 -12.49
CA ILE A 254 -4.60 -9.77 -11.30
C ILE A 254 -5.39 -10.28 -10.09
N ARG A 255 -4.90 -11.31 -9.43
CA ARG A 255 -5.68 -12.05 -8.41
C ARG A 255 -6.45 -11.15 -7.45
N ASN A 256 -5.79 -10.22 -6.79
CA ASN A 256 -6.43 -9.28 -5.87
C ASN A 256 -5.67 -7.95 -5.83
N ALA A 257 -5.95 -7.08 -6.79
CA ALA A 257 -5.51 -5.70 -6.74
C ALA A 257 -6.30 -4.98 -5.64
N VAL A 258 -5.65 -4.61 -4.54
CA VAL A 258 -6.32 -3.95 -3.42
C VAL A 258 -6.20 -2.44 -3.51
N GLY A 259 -5.00 -1.91 -3.70
CA GLY A 259 -4.76 -0.48 -3.82
C GLY A 259 -4.48 -0.08 -5.27
N LEU A 260 -5.09 1.01 -5.71
CA LEU A 260 -4.83 1.67 -6.98
C LEU A 260 -4.21 3.04 -6.74
N ALA A 261 -3.30 3.46 -7.62
CA ALA A 261 -2.77 4.82 -7.61
C ALA A 261 -2.45 5.31 -9.02
N ILE A 262 -2.60 6.62 -9.25
CA ILE A 262 -2.13 7.27 -10.48
C ILE A 262 -0.78 7.92 -10.19
N HIS A 263 0.24 7.58 -10.96
CA HIS A 263 1.56 8.17 -10.78
C HIS A 263 1.53 9.66 -11.16
N PRO A 264 1.98 10.57 -10.27
CA PRO A 264 1.73 12.01 -10.44
C PRO A 264 2.47 12.66 -11.62
N VAL A 265 3.49 12.00 -12.16
CA VAL A 265 4.29 12.53 -13.28
C VAL A 265 3.95 11.86 -14.60
N THR A 266 3.79 10.53 -14.61
CA THR A 266 3.57 9.77 -15.85
C THR A 266 2.09 9.57 -16.16
N GLY A 267 1.20 9.66 -15.15
CA GLY A 267 -0.21 9.35 -15.30
C GLY A 267 -0.52 7.85 -15.38
N ASP A 268 0.48 7.00 -15.23
CA ASP A 268 0.29 5.54 -15.26
C ASP A 268 -0.55 5.09 -14.08
N LEU A 269 -1.43 4.13 -14.34
CA LEU A 269 -2.15 3.40 -13.30
C LEU A 269 -1.21 2.36 -12.67
N TRP A 270 -1.16 2.33 -11.34
CA TRP A 270 -0.43 1.34 -10.55
C TRP A 270 -1.37 0.58 -9.65
N CYS A 271 -0.99 -0.65 -9.30
CA CYS A 271 -1.69 -1.42 -8.28
C CYS A 271 -0.70 -2.15 -7.35
N SER A 272 -1.18 -2.39 -6.12
CA SER A 272 -0.61 -3.34 -5.17
C SER A 272 -1.49 -4.59 -5.11
N VAL A 273 -0.88 -5.77 -5.08
CA VAL A 273 -1.58 -7.03 -5.34
C VAL A 273 -1.20 -8.09 -4.32
N ASN A 274 -2.24 -8.76 -3.80
CA ASN A 274 -2.09 -9.99 -3.03
C ASN A 274 -2.23 -11.19 -3.96
N GLU A 275 -1.20 -12.00 -4.00
CA GLU A 275 -1.17 -13.23 -4.77
C GLU A 275 -1.75 -14.44 -4.00
N ARG A 276 -1.79 -15.58 -4.68
CA ARG A 276 -2.43 -16.81 -4.21
C ARG A 276 -1.63 -17.51 -3.11
N ASP A 277 -2.35 -18.24 -2.30
CA ASP A 277 -1.85 -18.99 -1.16
C ASP A 277 -1.62 -20.47 -1.49
N ALA A 278 -1.10 -21.21 -0.53
CA ALA A 278 -0.99 -22.67 -0.51
C ALA A 278 0.07 -23.28 -1.43
N LEU A 279 1.06 -22.50 -1.89
CA LEU A 279 2.22 -23.02 -2.64
C LEU A 279 3.53 -23.01 -1.82
N GLY A 280 3.45 -22.69 -0.54
CA GLY A 280 4.57 -22.61 0.40
C GLY A 280 4.87 -21.20 0.87
N ASP A 281 5.82 -21.04 1.80
CA ASP A 281 6.11 -19.77 2.48
C ASP A 281 6.57 -18.64 1.54
N ASN A 282 7.32 -18.98 0.49
CA ASN A 282 7.94 -17.98 -0.40
C ASN A 282 7.38 -18.01 -1.83
N LEU A 283 6.12 -18.48 -1.99
CA LEU A 283 5.43 -18.53 -3.28
C LEU A 283 3.90 -18.40 -3.11
N VAL A 284 3.19 -17.63 -3.89
CA VAL A 284 3.59 -16.73 -4.98
C VAL A 284 3.86 -15.34 -4.40
N PRO A 285 4.87 -14.59 -4.88
CA PRO A 285 5.16 -13.26 -4.35
C PRO A 285 4.02 -12.30 -4.61
N ASP A 286 3.68 -11.51 -3.60
CA ASP A 286 2.89 -10.29 -3.79
C ASP A 286 3.67 -9.30 -4.64
N TYR A 287 3.02 -8.29 -5.21
CA TYR A 287 3.72 -7.38 -6.09
C TYR A 287 3.09 -5.98 -6.19
N ILE A 288 3.90 -5.05 -6.67
CA ILE A 288 3.47 -3.72 -7.08
C ILE A 288 3.86 -3.52 -8.54
N THR A 289 2.93 -3.00 -9.35
CA THR A 289 3.19 -2.86 -10.79
C THR A 289 2.43 -1.70 -11.42
N ARG A 290 2.99 -1.20 -12.52
CA ARG A 290 2.25 -0.39 -13.47
C ARG A 290 1.30 -1.29 -14.24
N VAL A 291 0.03 -0.91 -14.28
CA VAL A 291 -0.99 -1.70 -14.96
C VAL A 291 -1.02 -1.33 -16.44
N LYS A 292 -0.82 -2.33 -17.31
CA LYS A 292 -0.87 -2.13 -18.75
C LYS A 292 -2.28 -2.40 -19.28
N GLU A 293 -2.78 -1.50 -20.10
CA GLU A 293 -4.06 -1.71 -20.81
C GLU A 293 -4.00 -2.99 -21.64
N GLY A 294 -5.02 -3.83 -21.53
CA GLY A 294 -5.07 -5.16 -22.16
C GLY A 294 -4.08 -6.17 -21.60
N GLY A 295 -3.38 -5.82 -20.50
CA GLY A 295 -2.39 -6.70 -19.85
C GLY A 295 -3.03 -7.89 -19.17
N PHE A 296 -2.34 -9.05 -19.22
CA PHE A 296 -2.71 -10.26 -18.50
C PHE A 296 -1.58 -10.65 -17.53
N TYR A 297 -1.91 -10.80 -16.24
CA TYR A 297 -0.93 -11.03 -15.17
C TYR A 297 -0.90 -12.49 -14.68
N GLY A 298 -1.73 -13.36 -15.26
CA GLY A 298 -1.58 -14.81 -15.19
C GLY A 298 -2.60 -15.55 -14.34
N TRP A 299 -3.19 -14.95 -13.30
CA TRP A 299 -4.18 -15.65 -12.49
C TRP A 299 -5.38 -16.13 -13.32
N PRO A 300 -5.89 -17.35 -13.12
CA PRO A 300 -5.41 -18.37 -12.18
C PRO A 300 -4.32 -19.28 -12.72
N TRP A 301 -4.09 -19.33 -14.03
CA TRP A 301 -3.35 -20.37 -14.74
C TRP A 301 -1.83 -20.26 -14.61
N PHE A 302 -1.34 -19.04 -14.50
CA PHE A 302 0.08 -18.72 -14.46
C PHE A 302 0.40 -17.69 -13.40
N TYR A 303 1.69 -17.49 -13.12
CA TYR A 303 2.23 -16.40 -12.33
C TYR A 303 3.61 -15.97 -12.85
N MET A 304 4.02 -14.78 -12.52
CA MET A 304 5.38 -14.22 -12.72
C MET A 304 6.00 -14.55 -14.08
N GLY A 305 5.38 -14.04 -15.16
CA GLY A 305 5.91 -14.18 -16.52
C GLY A 305 5.69 -15.53 -17.17
N GLY A 306 4.61 -16.22 -16.84
CA GLY A 306 4.19 -17.46 -17.52
C GLY A 306 4.70 -18.74 -16.87
N THR A 307 5.05 -18.71 -15.57
CA THR A 307 5.23 -19.93 -14.78
C THR A 307 3.86 -20.55 -14.55
N GLN A 308 3.68 -21.82 -14.97
CA GLN A 308 2.42 -22.54 -14.81
C GLN A 308 2.14 -22.80 -13.32
N ASP A 309 0.92 -22.51 -12.88
CA ASP A 309 0.46 -22.96 -11.56
C ASP A 309 0.36 -24.49 -11.54
N PRO A 310 0.99 -25.18 -10.58
CA PRO A 310 1.01 -26.65 -10.55
C PRO A 310 -0.36 -27.28 -10.29
N ARG A 311 -1.36 -26.49 -9.90
CA ARG A 311 -2.75 -26.93 -9.70
C ARG A 311 -3.54 -26.97 -11.01
N HIS A 312 -3.03 -26.28 -12.04
CA HIS A 312 -3.62 -26.16 -13.38
C HIS A 312 -2.67 -26.65 -14.48
N PRO A 313 -2.16 -27.89 -14.40
CA PRO A 313 -1.12 -28.37 -15.30
C PRO A 313 -1.62 -28.50 -16.74
N GLY A 314 -0.98 -27.78 -17.66
CA GLY A 314 -1.31 -27.82 -19.09
C GLY A 314 -2.56 -27.07 -19.51
N GLU A 315 -3.24 -26.39 -18.59
CA GLU A 315 -4.39 -25.55 -18.91
C GLU A 315 -3.95 -24.23 -19.56
N HIS A 316 -4.70 -23.75 -20.53
CA HIS A 316 -4.54 -22.47 -21.22
C HIS A 316 -3.11 -22.18 -21.75
N PRO A 317 -2.45 -23.12 -22.45
CA PRO A 317 -1.07 -22.93 -22.93
C PRO A 317 -0.92 -21.72 -23.87
N GLU A 318 -1.99 -21.32 -24.55
CA GLU A 318 -2.04 -20.13 -25.42
C GLU A 318 -1.89 -18.80 -24.68
N LEU A 319 -2.09 -18.78 -23.36
CA LEU A 319 -1.93 -17.61 -22.51
C LEU A 319 -0.50 -17.46 -21.98
N LYS A 320 0.29 -18.51 -21.92
CA LYS A 320 1.61 -18.55 -21.32
C LYS A 320 2.50 -17.36 -21.71
N ASN A 321 2.58 -17.09 -23.01
CA ASN A 321 3.44 -16.03 -23.54
C ASN A 321 2.82 -14.62 -23.46
N LYS A 322 1.59 -14.50 -22.96
CA LYS A 322 0.89 -13.23 -22.75
C LYS A 322 1.03 -12.73 -21.32
N VAL A 323 1.50 -13.58 -20.40
CA VAL A 323 1.62 -13.25 -18.99
C VAL A 323 2.72 -12.22 -18.77
N LEU A 324 2.33 -11.09 -18.18
CA LEU A 324 3.26 -10.04 -17.82
C LEU A 324 3.96 -10.38 -16.50
N THR A 325 5.24 -10.03 -16.40
CA THR A 325 5.95 -10.01 -15.13
C THR A 325 5.73 -8.65 -14.46
N PRO A 326 5.28 -8.61 -13.20
CA PRO A 326 5.15 -7.35 -12.46
C PRO A 326 6.48 -6.61 -12.29
N ASP A 327 6.40 -5.29 -12.11
CA ASP A 327 7.58 -4.43 -12.00
C ASP A 327 8.40 -4.65 -10.72
N VAL A 328 7.72 -4.88 -9.58
CA VAL A 328 8.35 -5.03 -8.25
C VAL A 328 7.73 -6.24 -7.56
N LEU A 329 8.51 -7.31 -7.45
CA LEU A 329 8.11 -8.48 -6.68
C LEU A 329 8.43 -8.22 -5.20
N LEU A 330 7.47 -8.52 -4.35
CA LEU A 330 7.58 -8.46 -2.89
C LEU A 330 7.86 -9.86 -2.34
N GLU A 331 7.95 -10.00 -1.03
CA GLU A 331 7.88 -11.34 -0.45
C GLU A 331 6.43 -11.87 -0.50
N SER A 332 6.30 -13.18 -0.60
CA SER A 332 5.00 -13.84 -0.62
C SER A 332 4.24 -13.62 0.68
N HIS A 333 2.94 -13.41 0.56
CA HIS A 333 2.02 -13.25 1.69
C HIS A 333 2.19 -11.94 2.48
N TYR A 334 2.85 -10.90 1.92
CA TYR A 334 2.91 -9.58 2.55
C TYR A 334 1.54 -8.97 2.78
N ALA A 335 0.55 -9.38 1.98
CA ALA A 335 -0.79 -8.80 1.91
C ALA A 335 -0.72 -7.30 1.61
N SER A 336 -0.10 -6.96 0.47
CA SER A 336 0.08 -5.59 0.01
C SER A 336 -1.27 -4.93 -0.27
N LEU A 337 -1.57 -3.81 0.39
CA LEU A 337 -2.89 -3.16 0.35
C LEU A 337 -2.84 -1.82 -0.39
N CYS A 338 -2.90 -0.69 0.31
CA CYS A 338 -2.93 0.61 -0.35
C CYS A 338 -1.55 1.06 -0.82
N ILE A 339 -1.54 1.84 -1.89
CA ILE A 339 -0.34 2.50 -2.42
C ILE A 339 -0.64 3.98 -2.68
N THR A 340 0.33 4.85 -2.40
CA THR A 340 0.32 6.27 -2.76
C THR A 340 1.68 6.69 -3.26
N PHE A 341 1.76 7.80 -4.03
CA PHE A 341 3.03 8.39 -4.45
C PHE A 341 3.32 9.63 -3.63
N TYR A 342 4.55 9.74 -3.14
CA TYR A 342 4.96 10.89 -2.35
C TYR A 342 5.12 12.14 -3.21
N ASN A 343 4.12 12.99 -3.23
CA ASN A 343 4.12 14.28 -3.92
C ASN A 343 4.34 15.48 -2.96
N GLY A 344 4.53 15.24 -1.66
CA GLY A 344 4.78 16.24 -0.64
C GLY A 344 6.15 16.93 -0.78
N SER A 345 6.42 17.87 0.11
CA SER A 345 7.67 18.65 0.16
C SER A 345 8.39 18.59 1.50
N SER A 346 7.87 17.83 2.49
CA SER A 346 8.50 17.72 3.82
C SER A 346 9.56 16.65 3.91
N PHE A 347 9.46 15.58 3.10
CA PHE A 347 10.50 14.54 3.03
C PHE A 347 11.68 14.98 2.17
N PRO A 348 12.87 14.39 2.35
CA PRO A 348 14.02 14.61 1.49
C PRO A 348 13.70 14.37 0.00
N LYS A 349 14.44 15.05 -0.88
CA LYS A 349 14.16 15.05 -2.33
C LYS A 349 14.17 13.67 -2.98
N GLU A 350 14.96 12.75 -2.46
CA GLU A 350 15.07 11.37 -2.93
C GLU A 350 13.80 10.54 -2.74
N PHE A 351 12.84 11.00 -1.93
CA PHE A 351 11.55 10.37 -1.75
C PHE A 351 10.49 10.85 -2.75
N LYS A 352 10.81 11.93 -3.49
CA LYS A 352 9.84 12.58 -4.38
C LYS A 352 9.41 11.66 -5.52
N ASN A 353 8.11 11.45 -5.65
CA ASN A 353 7.44 10.56 -6.61
C ASN A 353 7.71 9.06 -6.42
N ASP A 354 8.34 8.65 -5.34
CA ASP A 354 8.39 7.24 -4.97
C ASP A 354 7.05 6.76 -4.44
N GLY A 355 6.77 5.47 -4.64
CA GLY A 355 5.60 4.80 -4.06
C GLY A 355 5.81 4.53 -2.57
N PHE A 356 4.71 4.61 -1.80
CA PHE A 356 4.63 4.09 -0.44
C PHE A 356 3.46 3.12 -0.40
N ALA A 357 3.70 1.89 0.05
CA ALA A 357 2.69 0.86 0.13
C ALA A 357 2.64 0.25 1.53
N SER A 358 1.45 -0.13 1.95
CA SER A 358 1.21 -0.82 3.21
C SER A 358 1.16 -2.32 3.03
N GLU A 359 1.88 -3.02 3.88
CA GLU A 359 1.94 -4.47 3.94
C GLU A 359 1.22 -4.92 5.21
N HIS A 360 0.02 -5.49 5.04
CA HIS A 360 -0.90 -5.79 6.14
C HIS A 360 -0.46 -6.97 7.00
N GLY A 361 0.36 -7.84 6.42
CA GLY A 361 0.98 -8.97 7.09
C GLY A 361 0.39 -10.32 6.78
N SER A 362 1.25 -11.32 6.85
CA SER A 362 1.00 -12.69 6.41
C SER A 362 0.06 -13.47 7.35
N TRP A 363 -0.63 -14.45 6.74
CA TRP A 363 -1.34 -15.50 7.47
C TRP A 363 -0.94 -16.92 6.99
N ASN A 364 -0.61 -17.06 5.70
CA ASN A 364 -0.27 -18.37 5.09
C ASN A 364 1.24 -18.57 5.02
N ARG A 365 1.93 -18.40 6.17
CA ARG A 365 3.39 -18.51 6.26
C ARG A 365 3.83 -18.92 7.66
N ALA A 366 4.83 -19.79 7.76
CA ALA A 366 5.33 -20.30 9.05
C ALA A 366 5.91 -19.18 9.93
N ARG A 367 6.68 -18.27 9.34
CA ARG A 367 7.21 -17.08 10.01
C ARG A 367 6.59 -15.82 9.40
N ARG A 368 6.13 -14.91 10.24
CA ARG A 368 5.43 -13.68 9.82
C ARG A 368 6.30 -12.81 8.92
N VAL A 369 5.64 -12.16 7.95
CA VAL A 369 6.21 -11.10 7.10
C VAL A 369 5.17 -10.01 6.88
N GLY A 370 5.59 -8.89 6.30
CA GLY A 370 4.72 -7.73 6.16
C GLY A 370 4.62 -6.99 7.49
N TYR A 371 3.42 -6.49 7.85
CA TYR A 371 3.19 -5.66 9.04
C TYR A 371 4.08 -4.41 9.03
N LYS A 372 4.15 -3.72 7.89
CA LYS A 372 5.03 -2.57 7.66
C LYS A 372 4.51 -1.66 6.55
N VAL A 373 5.13 -0.52 6.39
CA VAL A 373 5.02 0.31 5.18
C VAL A 373 6.35 0.24 4.47
N ILE A 374 6.31 0.03 3.17
CA ILE A 374 7.48 0.02 2.30
C ILE A 374 7.51 1.27 1.42
N ARG A 375 8.72 1.64 0.99
CA ARG A 375 9.00 2.58 -0.09
C ARG A 375 9.32 1.80 -1.36
N VAL A 376 8.78 2.22 -2.48
CA VAL A 376 9.07 1.69 -3.83
C VAL A 376 9.79 2.79 -4.61
N PRO A 377 11.12 2.71 -4.74
CA PRO A 377 11.90 3.73 -5.44
C PRO A 377 11.58 3.76 -6.93
N THR A 378 11.45 4.99 -7.47
CA THR A 378 11.24 5.21 -8.90
C THR A 378 12.31 6.12 -9.50
N LYS A 379 12.60 5.91 -10.79
CA LYS A 379 13.41 6.83 -11.58
C LYS A 379 12.59 7.33 -12.75
N ARG A 380 12.21 8.61 -12.72
CA ARG A 380 11.33 9.22 -13.74
C ARG A 380 10.01 8.46 -13.93
N GLY A 381 9.42 7.98 -12.83
CA GLY A 381 8.19 7.20 -12.82
C GLY A 381 8.31 5.73 -13.23
N VAL A 382 9.54 5.25 -13.44
CA VAL A 382 9.82 3.82 -13.68
C VAL A 382 10.34 3.20 -12.39
N PRO A 383 9.73 2.12 -11.89
CA PRO A 383 10.20 1.45 -10.67
C PRO A 383 11.58 0.81 -10.89
N THR A 384 12.40 0.80 -9.85
CA THR A 384 13.74 0.21 -9.91
C THR A 384 13.75 -1.32 -9.79
N GLY A 385 12.61 -1.91 -9.45
CA GLY A 385 12.48 -3.32 -9.08
C GLY A 385 12.86 -3.60 -7.62
N GLU A 386 13.18 -2.56 -6.86
CA GLU A 386 13.52 -2.62 -5.44
C GLU A 386 12.38 -2.11 -4.57
N PHE A 387 12.36 -2.57 -3.32
CA PHE A 387 11.56 -1.96 -2.25
C PHE A 387 12.41 -1.79 -0.99
N GLU A 388 12.01 -0.86 -0.14
CA GLU A 388 12.72 -0.48 1.07
C GLU A 388 11.77 -0.44 2.26
N ASP A 389 12.14 -1.06 3.38
CA ASP A 389 11.38 -0.96 4.62
C ASP A 389 11.38 0.50 5.09
N PHE A 390 10.20 1.09 5.25
CA PHE A 390 10.07 2.48 5.68
C PHE A 390 9.53 2.62 7.10
N MET A 391 8.44 1.93 7.43
CA MET A 391 7.84 1.96 8.77
C MET A 391 7.62 0.53 9.24
N THR A 392 8.29 0.12 10.30
CA THR A 392 8.33 -1.27 10.80
C THR A 392 8.04 -1.34 12.30
N GLY A 393 8.09 -2.55 12.89
CA GLY A 393 8.04 -2.74 14.35
C GLY A 393 6.66 -3.02 14.90
N PHE A 394 5.70 -3.43 14.09
CA PHE A 394 4.33 -3.78 14.51
C PHE A 394 4.16 -5.20 15.05
N VAL A 395 5.24 -5.97 15.08
CA VAL A 395 5.28 -7.35 15.61
C VAL A 395 6.21 -7.40 16.81
N THR A 396 5.78 -8.06 17.90
CA THR A 396 6.59 -8.24 19.10
C THR A 396 7.71 -9.28 18.87
N ALA A 397 8.63 -9.40 19.81
CA ALA A 397 9.68 -10.42 19.75
C ALA A 397 9.11 -11.85 19.72
N GLU A 398 7.98 -12.05 20.38
CA GLU A 398 7.26 -13.33 20.47
C GLU A 398 6.46 -13.65 19.20
N GLY A 399 6.31 -12.68 18.27
CA GLY A 399 5.55 -12.82 17.03
C GLY A 399 4.09 -12.37 17.12
N ASP A 400 3.68 -11.75 18.22
CA ASP A 400 2.36 -11.14 18.34
C ASP A 400 2.27 -9.82 17.58
N VAL A 401 1.09 -9.49 17.09
CA VAL A 401 0.86 -8.35 16.20
C VAL A 401 0.07 -7.27 16.92
N TRP A 402 0.62 -6.06 17.04
CA TRP A 402 -0.06 -4.93 17.66
C TRP A 402 -0.47 -3.81 16.68
N GLY A 403 -0.08 -3.92 15.41
CA GLY A 403 -0.47 -2.98 14.37
C GLY A 403 -0.46 -3.65 12.99
N ARG A 404 -1.40 -3.21 12.13
CA ARG A 404 -1.58 -3.71 10.75
C ARG A 404 -1.85 -2.54 9.81
N PRO A 405 -0.82 -2.00 9.14
CA PRO A 405 -0.97 -0.89 8.19
C PRO A 405 -1.91 -1.24 7.03
N VAL A 406 -2.77 -0.29 6.66
CA VAL A 406 -3.74 -0.47 5.56
C VAL A 406 -3.70 0.66 4.55
N GLY A 407 -4.15 1.85 4.92
CA GLY A 407 -4.20 3.02 4.06
C GLY A 407 -2.95 3.86 4.18
N VAL A 408 -2.51 4.45 3.08
CA VAL A 408 -1.38 5.38 3.04
C VAL A 408 -1.76 6.61 2.21
N ALA A 409 -1.55 7.82 2.77
CA ALA A 409 -1.80 9.08 2.08
C ALA A 409 -0.77 10.14 2.44
N VAL A 410 -0.57 11.11 1.55
CA VAL A 410 0.29 12.27 1.82
C VAL A 410 -0.59 13.43 2.26
N ALA A 411 -0.44 13.89 3.50
CA ALA A 411 -1.15 15.03 4.03
C ALA A 411 -0.71 16.34 3.34
N SER A 412 -1.52 17.39 3.44
CA SER A 412 -1.26 18.69 2.79
C SER A 412 0.04 19.35 3.25
N ASP A 413 0.52 19.05 4.44
CA ASP A 413 1.80 19.52 4.98
C ASP A 413 2.99 18.60 4.62
N GLY A 414 2.74 17.54 3.84
CA GLY A 414 3.73 16.59 3.36
C GLY A 414 4.05 15.44 4.31
N ALA A 415 3.35 15.29 5.42
CA ALA A 415 3.48 14.09 6.25
C ALA A 415 2.85 12.86 5.56
N LEU A 416 3.39 11.68 5.82
CA LEU A 416 2.75 10.43 5.42
C LEU A 416 1.79 9.99 6.54
N MET A 417 0.52 9.77 6.16
CA MET A 417 -0.52 9.28 7.05
C MET A 417 -0.73 7.79 6.79
N VAL A 418 -0.82 6.98 7.84
CA VAL A 418 -0.96 5.53 7.75
C VAL A 418 -2.10 5.08 8.65
N THR A 419 -3.13 4.45 8.11
CA THR A 419 -4.18 3.81 8.92
C THR A 419 -3.73 2.42 9.35
N ASP A 420 -4.15 2.03 10.55
CA ASP A 420 -3.85 0.75 11.19
C ASP A 420 -5.17 0.16 11.74
N ASP A 421 -5.64 -0.91 11.14
CA ASP A 421 -6.93 -1.52 11.50
C ASP A 421 -6.88 -2.44 12.71
N ALA A 422 -5.68 -2.85 13.14
CA ALA A 422 -5.52 -3.63 14.36
C ALA A 422 -5.66 -2.76 15.61
N SER A 423 -5.07 -1.57 15.59
CA SER A 423 -5.08 -0.65 16.74
C SER A 423 -6.12 0.48 16.63
N GLY A 424 -6.85 0.58 15.50
CA GLY A 424 -7.78 1.70 15.25
C GLY A 424 -7.10 3.06 15.17
N THR A 425 -5.84 3.09 14.75
CA THR A 425 -4.98 4.28 14.81
C THR A 425 -4.73 4.86 13.42
N VAL A 426 -4.55 6.17 13.33
CA VAL A 426 -3.84 6.83 12.23
C VAL A 426 -2.48 7.28 12.74
N TRP A 427 -1.44 6.72 12.14
CA TRP A 427 -0.06 7.14 12.37
C TRP A 427 0.30 8.28 11.43
N ARG A 428 1.06 9.23 11.91
CA ARG A 428 1.59 10.34 11.13
C ARG A 428 3.11 10.31 11.14
N VAL A 429 3.71 10.23 9.97
CA VAL A 429 5.17 10.24 9.80
C VAL A 429 5.59 11.55 9.16
N GLN A 430 6.55 12.24 9.77
CA GLN A 430 7.10 13.48 9.25
C GLN A 430 8.62 13.47 9.32
N HIS A 431 9.29 14.18 8.42
CA HIS A 431 10.72 14.40 8.50
C HIS A 431 11.02 15.56 9.43
N SER A 432 11.98 15.38 10.33
CA SER A 432 12.50 16.49 11.17
C SER A 432 13.36 17.39 10.30
N ARG A 433 13.06 18.67 10.30
CA ARG A 433 13.90 19.69 9.63
C ARG A 433 15.17 19.96 10.42
#